data_504de3125a39a6bdc69b4da88158a84f
#
_entry.id   504de3125a39a6bdc69b4da88158a84f
#
_cell.length_a   1.000
_cell.length_b   1.000
_cell.length_c   1.000
_cell.angle_alpha   90.00
_cell.angle_beta   90.00
_cell.angle_gamma   90.00
#
_symmetry.space_group_name_H-M   'P 1'
#
loop_
_entity.id
_entity.type
_entity.pdbx_description
1 polymer ?
#
loop_
_entity_poly.entity_id
_entity_poly.type
_entity_poly.pdbx_seq_one_letter_code
_entity_poly.pdbx_strand_id
1 'polypeptide(L)'
;MKKHLIPALAALCTIFTVNCCTQDNTNAPGQFGDFRDAALTPPMGWNSWDCYGPTVTEPEVRAAANYMEANLKQHGWEYIVVDIRWFVENDHAGGYNQTDQRYVMDEWGRYQPAVNRFPSAAEGNGFKTIADYIHGKGLKFGIHIMRGIPKIAVNAKCPVKGTDGITADMIYNEDRLCWWLRDNYSVDYTKPGAQEYYNSLFELYASWGVDFVKIDDLSSPYHKEEIEMIRKAIDGCGRTIVLSTSPGETPVAEAEHISTHANMWRMVGDVWDIWHDVTHLMDVADSWYDYIKPGTWPDCDMIPLGHISIRGERGEERMTRLTPVEQYSLMNLFLILRSPLMFGGDLPTMDEFTLSLLTNDKALAAHRYGTSVHRLFHEDNTLAIASTDSRDGSTYLAVFNAKDEAADVTVDLKGAGIDGRKISDLWTGASLKAEKKSGSLTVSLEPHASVLLNIK
;
A
#
# COMPACT_ATOMS: atom_id res chain seq x y z
N MET A 1 -54.08 70.02 17.34
CA MET A 1 -54.44 68.66 16.90
C MET A 1 -53.47 68.26 15.82
N LYS A 2 -52.37 67.58 16.17
CA LYS A 2 -51.39 67.06 15.22
C LYS A 2 -51.26 65.57 15.50
N LYS A 3 -51.54 64.77 14.48
CA LYS A 3 -51.39 63.31 14.49
C LYS A 3 -49.90 62.99 14.22
N HIS A 4 -49.27 62.24 15.12
CA HIS A 4 -47.92 61.67 14.88
C HIS A 4 -48.09 60.27 14.33
N LEU A 5 -47.59 60.04 13.10
CA LEU A 5 -47.33 58.71 12.51
C LEU A 5 -46.01 58.20 13.02
N ILE A 6 -45.98 56.91 13.50
CA ILE A 6 -44.83 56.17 13.81
C ILE A 6 -44.59 55.23 12.62
N PRO A 7 -43.40 55.18 12.01
CA PRO A 7 -43.10 54.16 10.99
C PRO A 7 -42.68 52.80 11.65
N ALA A 8 -43.31 51.71 11.22
CA ALA A 8 -42.96 50.36 11.56
C ALA A 8 -41.67 49.96 10.85
N LEU A 9 -40.69 49.54 11.62
CA LEU A 9 -39.42 48.96 11.13
C LEU A 9 -39.66 47.47 10.87
N ALA A 10 -39.67 47.07 9.59
CA ALA A 10 -39.73 45.69 9.18
C ALA A 10 -38.32 45.09 9.28
N ALA A 11 -38.12 44.18 10.22
CA ALA A 11 -36.88 43.37 10.32
C ALA A 11 -36.93 42.26 9.27
N LEU A 12 -36.04 42.33 8.29
CA LEU A 12 -35.84 41.29 7.29
C LEU A 12 -34.97 40.17 7.91
N CYS A 13 -35.59 39.08 8.35
CA CYS A 13 -34.86 37.84 8.71
C CYS A 13 -34.44 37.14 7.43
N THR A 14 -33.17 37.23 7.08
CA THR A 14 -32.54 36.41 6.04
C THR A 14 -32.27 35.02 6.64
N ILE A 15 -33.09 34.07 6.28
CA ILE A 15 -32.86 32.65 6.58
C ILE A 15 -31.77 32.15 5.62
N PHE A 16 -30.56 31.95 6.13
CA PHE A 16 -29.55 31.17 5.42
C PHE A 16 -29.94 29.69 5.49
N THR A 17 -30.52 29.16 4.45
CA THR A 17 -30.61 27.72 4.23
C THR A 17 -29.24 27.23 3.85
N VAL A 18 -28.57 26.54 4.79
CA VAL A 18 -27.40 25.71 4.49
C VAL A 18 -27.91 24.51 3.69
N ASN A 19 -27.77 24.57 2.37
CA ASN A 19 -27.93 23.41 1.52
C ASN A 19 -26.74 22.46 1.84
N CYS A 20 -27.02 21.46 2.66
CA CYS A 20 -26.16 20.28 2.77
C CYS A 20 -26.33 19.49 1.46
N CYS A 21 -25.49 19.78 0.47
CA CYS A 21 -25.35 18.93 -0.70
C CYS A 21 -24.73 17.63 -0.24
N THR A 22 -25.56 16.65 0.08
CA THR A 22 -25.17 15.25 -0.07
C THR A 22 -24.94 15.04 -1.56
N GLN A 23 -23.65 14.99 -1.96
CA GLN A 23 -23.31 14.48 -3.28
C GLN A 23 -23.67 12.99 -3.30
N ASP A 24 -24.85 12.68 -3.80
CA ASP A 24 -25.15 11.36 -4.32
C ASP A 24 -24.22 11.12 -5.52
N ASN A 25 -23.11 10.47 -5.28
CA ASN A 25 -22.23 9.96 -6.35
C ASN A 25 -22.91 8.75 -7.03
N THR A 26 -24.00 9.03 -7.75
CA THR A 26 -24.51 8.10 -8.77
C THR A 26 -23.81 8.42 -10.09
N ASN A 27 -22.53 8.07 -10.20
CA ASN A 27 -21.87 8.06 -11.50
C ASN A 27 -22.40 6.87 -12.32
N ALA A 28 -22.86 7.14 -13.51
CA ALA A 28 -23.28 6.13 -14.47
C ALA A 28 -22.09 5.18 -14.80
N PRO A 29 -22.34 3.88 -15.08
CA PRO A 29 -21.27 2.96 -15.45
C PRO A 29 -20.51 3.50 -16.67
N GLY A 30 -19.19 3.79 -16.48
CA GLY A 30 -18.31 4.23 -17.56
C GLY A 30 -17.69 5.63 -17.37
N GLN A 31 -17.91 6.34 -16.26
CA GLN A 31 -17.29 7.64 -15.94
C GLN A 31 -16.55 7.59 -14.60
N PHE A 32 -15.57 6.69 -14.49
CA PHE A 32 -14.57 6.86 -13.45
C PHE A 32 -13.48 7.79 -13.98
N GLY A 33 -13.00 8.70 -13.13
CA GLY A 33 -11.90 9.60 -13.41
C GLY A 33 -10.59 8.82 -13.67
N ASP A 34 -9.48 9.52 -13.80
CA ASP A 34 -8.17 8.88 -13.92
C ASP A 34 -7.96 7.95 -12.71
N PHE A 35 -7.57 6.69 -12.94
CA PHE A 35 -7.32 5.71 -11.86
C PHE A 35 -6.31 6.22 -10.81
N ARG A 36 -5.45 7.16 -11.21
CA ARG A 36 -4.47 7.81 -10.33
C ARG A 36 -5.11 8.57 -9.18
N ASP A 37 -6.34 9.06 -9.38
CA ASP A 37 -7.07 9.79 -8.34
C ASP A 37 -7.38 8.92 -7.11
N ALA A 38 -7.34 7.60 -7.25
CA ALA A 38 -7.51 6.65 -6.15
C ALA A 38 -6.40 6.71 -5.10
N ALA A 39 -5.19 7.17 -5.47
CA ALA A 39 -4.00 7.16 -4.62
C ALA A 39 -3.10 8.39 -4.87
N LEU A 40 -3.64 9.60 -4.85
CA LEU A 40 -2.87 10.85 -5.05
C LEU A 40 -1.75 11.05 -4.02
N THR A 41 -1.89 10.47 -2.83
CA THR A 41 -0.82 10.27 -1.86
C THR A 41 -0.51 8.79 -1.75
N PRO A 42 0.73 8.40 -1.40
CA PRO A 42 1.06 6.98 -1.26
C PRO A 42 0.14 6.32 -0.21
N PRO A 43 -0.44 5.16 -0.49
CA PRO A 43 -1.28 4.44 0.46
C PRO A 43 -0.56 4.13 1.77
N MET A 44 -1.29 4.25 2.90
CA MET A 44 -0.81 3.89 4.23
C MET A 44 -1.80 2.92 4.87
N GLY A 45 -1.34 1.76 5.31
CA GLY A 45 -2.22 0.73 5.84
C GLY A 45 -1.52 -0.39 6.59
N TRP A 46 -2.28 -1.39 6.95
CA TRP A 46 -1.83 -2.64 7.53
C TRP A 46 -2.15 -3.80 6.60
N ASN A 47 -1.24 -4.75 6.51
CA ASN A 47 -1.43 -6.00 5.81
C ASN A 47 -1.12 -7.18 6.74
N SER A 48 -1.92 -8.23 6.70
CA SER A 48 -1.87 -9.34 7.65
C SER A 48 -0.74 -10.36 7.45
N TRP A 49 0.08 -10.22 6.38
CA TRP A 49 1.01 -11.28 5.99
C TRP A 49 2.15 -11.50 6.98
N ASP A 50 2.88 -10.46 7.35
CA ASP A 50 4.10 -10.63 8.16
C ASP A 50 3.80 -11.14 9.57
N CYS A 51 2.62 -10.86 10.10
CA CYS A 51 2.21 -11.36 11.42
C CYS A 51 1.44 -12.68 11.37
N TYR A 52 0.56 -12.90 10.39
CA TYR A 52 -0.35 -14.06 10.39
C TYR A 52 -0.20 -14.98 9.18
N GLY A 53 0.63 -14.61 8.19
CA GLY A 53 0.77 -15.38 6.94
C GLY A 53 -0.62 -15.68 6.32
N PRO A 54 -0.84 -16.92 5.84
CA PRO A 54 -2.09 -17.29 5.17
C PRO A 54 -3.26 -17.58 6.15
N THR A 55 -3.13 -17.26 7.45
CA THR A 55 -4.05 -17.79 8.49
C THR A 55 -4.89 -16.73 9.19
N VAL A 56 -4.82 -15.47 8.80
CA VAL A 56 -5.57 -14.38 9.43
C VAL A 56 -7.07 -14.70 9.53
N THR A 57 -7.69 -14.25 10.61
CA THR A 57 -9.12 -14.48 10.94
C THR A 57 -9.88 -13.17 11.08
N GLU A 58 -11.21 -13.22 10.98
CA GLU A 58 -12.07 -12.06 11.16
C GLU A 58 -11.86 -11.31 12.50
N PRO A 59 -11.75 -11.98 13.67
CA PRO A 59 -11.46 -11.28 14.92
C PRO A 59 -10.16 -10.49 14.89
N GLU A 60 -9.11 -11.01 14.26
CA GLU A 60 -7.81 -10.32 14.12
C GLU A 60 -7.91 -9.11 13.20
N VAL A 61 -8.60 -9.23 12.06
CA VAL A 61 -8.88 -8.11 11.16
C VAL A 61 -9.66 -7.00 11.86
N ARG A 62 -10.68 -7.36 12.66
CA ARG A 62 -11.45 -6.40 13.45
C ARG A 62 -10.61 -5.73 14.55
N ALA A 63 -9.73 -6.48 15.20
CA ALA A 63 -8.81 -5.96 16.21
C ALA A 63 -7.83 -4.96 15.58
N ALA A 64 -7.24 -5.28 14.42
CA ALA A 64 -6.38 -4.39 13.66
C ALA A 64 -7.12 -3.09 13.26
N ALA A 65 -8.36 -3.20 12.76
CA ALA A 65 -9.17 -2.04 12.40
C ALA A 65 -9.49 -1.15 13.62
N ASN A 66 -9.80 -1.74 14.78
CA ASN A 66 -10.04 -0.99 16.02
C ASN A 66 -8.78 -0.24 16.48
N TYR A 67 -7.62 -0.90 16.42
CA TYR A 67 -6.36 -0.29 16.79
C TYR A 67 -5.99 0.88 15.86
N MET A 68 -6.12 0.66 14.55
CA MET A 68 -5.84 1.69 13.53
C MET A 68 -6.76 2.91 13.70
N GLU A 69 -8.06 2.71 13.90
CA GLU A 69 -9.00 3.80 14.15
C GLU A 69 -8.58 4.65 15.36
N ALA A 70 -8.20 3.98 16.46
CA ALA A 70 -7.90 4.63 17.73
C ALA A 70 -6.54 5.35 17.73
N ASN A 71 -5.52 4.79 17.08
CA ASN A 71 -4.14 5.22 17.26
C ASN A 71 -3.46 5.75 16.00
N LEU A 72 -3.84 5.30 14.81
CA LEU A 72 -3.08 5.56 13.58
C LEU A 72 -3.84 6.40 12.55
N LYS A 73 -5.16 6.34 12.51
CA LYS A 73 -5.98 7.02 11.52
C LYS A 73 -5.72 8.53 11.45
N GLN A 74 -5.58 9.19 12.60
CA GLN A 74 -5.28 10.62 12.67
C GLN A 74 -3.94 11.00 12.02
N HIS A 75 -3.04 10.02 11.86
CA HIS A 75 -1.74 10.16 11.21
C HIS A 75 -1.76 9.75 9.72
N GLY A 76 -2.94 9.43 9.16
CA GLY A 76 -3.14 9.14 7.74
C GLY A 76 -3.14 7.66 7.36
N TRP A 77 -3.09 6.75 8.32
CA TRP A 77 -3.23 5.32 8.08
C TRP A 77 -4.71 4.99 7.88
N GLU A 78 -5.02 4.29 6.77
CA GLU A 78 -6.42 4.10 6.40
C GLU A 78 -6.78 2.73 5.83
N TYR A 79 -5.82 1.93 5.35
CA TYR A 79 -6.12 0.64 4.73
C TYR A 79 -5.96 -0.53 5.70
N ILE A 80 -6.93 -1.42 5.72
CA ILE A 80 -6.87 -2.74 6.39
C ILE A 80 -6.93 -3.80 5.30
N VAL A 81 -5.82 -4.52 5.07
CA VAL A 81 -5.68 -5.47 3.97
C VAL A 81 -5.58 -6.90 4.52
N VAL A 82 -6.51 -7.75 4.08
CA VAL A 82 -6.51 -9.20 4.34
C VAL A 82 -5.68 -9.89 3.27
N ASP A 83 -4.55 -10.46 3.65
CA ASP A 83 -3.64 -11.15 2.73
C ASP A 83 -4.16 -12.53 2.30
N ILE A 84 -3.53 -13.18 1.31
CA ILE A 84 -3.87 -14.56 0.90
C ILE A 84 -3.73 -15.49 2.10
N ARG A 85 -4.30 -16.59 2.19
CA ARG A 85 -5.27 -17.41 1.41
C ARG A 85 -6.59 -17.43 2.18
N TRP A 86 -7.25 -16.30 2.31
CA TRP A 86 -8.52 -16.14 3.04
C TRP A 86 -9.64 -17.09 2.57
N PHE A 87 -9.45 -17.70 1.42
CA PHE A 87 -10.39 -18.63 0.77
C PHE A 87 -10.11 -20.12 1.06
N VAL A 88 -9.16 -20.45 1.92
CA VAL A 88 -8.80 -21.82 2.32
C VAL A 88 -9.23 -22.08 3.75
N GLU A 89 -10.07 -23.14 3.97
CA GLU A 89 -10.60 -23.47 5.29
C GLU A 89 -9.55 -24.04 6.25
N ASN A 90 -8.63 -24.85 5.73
CA ASN A 90 -7.65 -25.63 6.51
C ASN A 90 -6.22 -25.14 6.32
N ASP A 91 -6.04 -23.85 6.07
CA ASP A 91 -4.71 -23.27 5.94
C ASP A 91 -3.97 -23.20 7.29
N HIS A 92 -2.66 -23.22 7.25
CA HIS A 92 -1.79 -23.13 8.42
C HIS A 92 -0.50 -22.37 8.11
N ALA A 93 0.21 -21.92 9.13
CA ALA A 93 1.49 -21.23 8.98
C ALA A 93 2.48 -22.05 8.13
N GLY A 94 3.13 -21.39 7.16
CA GLY A 94 4.02 -22.05 6.21
C GLY A 94 3.33 -23.06 5.29
N GLY A 95 2.02 -23.07 5.23
CA GLY A 95 1.21 -24.18 4.70
C GLY A 95 0.82 -24.11 3.24
N TYR A 96 1.16 -23.07 2.49
CA TYR A 96 0.63 -22.95 1.12
C TYR A 96 1.20 -23.93 0.10
N ASN A 97 2.05 -24.85 0.51
CA ASN A 97 2.44 -26.00 -0.29
C ASN A 97 1.76 -27.31 0.12
N GLN A 98 0.76 -27.28 1.01
CA GLN A 98 -0.06 -28.44 1.36
C GLN A 98 -0.80 -28.98 0.11
N THR A 99 -1.24 -30.24 0.18
CA THR A 99 -1.88 -30.93 -0.96
C THR A 99 -3.36 -31.27 -0.74
N ASP A 100 -3.89 -30.90 0.44
CA ASP A 100 -5.25 -31.23 0.89
C ASP A 100 -6.08 -29.96 1.13
N GLN A 101 -5.77 -28.87 0.46
CA GLN A 101 -6.47 -27.60 0.61
C GLN A 101 -7.97 -27.74 0.35
N ARG A 102 -8.76 -27.19 1.25
CA ARG A 102 -10.21 -27.04 1.07
C ARG A 102 -10.52 -25.59 0.71
N TYR A 103 -10.73 -25.40 -0.58
CA TYR A 103 -11.06 -24.08 -1.13
C TYR A 103 -12.56 -23.82 -1.02
N VAL A 104 -12.90 -22.55 -0.78
CA VAL A 104 -14.28 -22.06 -0.87
C VAL A 104 -14.42 -21.23 -2.14
N MET A 105 -15.41 -21.56 -2.97
CA MET A 105 -15.72 -20.81 -4.19
C MET A 105 -17.23 -20.75 -4.42
N ASP A 106 -17.67 -19.79 -5.23
CA ASP A 106 -19.05 -19.69 -5.70
C ASP A 106 -19.32 -20.57 -6.96
N GLU A 107 -20.54 -20.52 -7.45
CA GLU A 107 -20.97 -21.26 -8.66
C GLU A 107 -20.25 -20.83 -9.94
N TRP A 108 -19.60 -19.65 -9.94
CA TRP A 108 -18.80 -19.13 -11.04
C TRP A 108 -17.31 -19.47 -10.90
N GLY A 109 -16.92 -20.22 -9.88
CA GLY A 109 -15.55 -20.60 -9.62
C GLY A 109 -14.65 -19.47 -9.04
N ARG A 110 -15.25 -18.42 -8.48
CA ARG A 110 -14.55 -17.32 -7.82
C ARG A 110 -14.39 -17.61 -6.33
N TYR A 111 -13.20 -17.40 -5.81
CA TYR A 111 -12.94 -17.63 -4.39
C TYR A 111 -13.87 -16.83 -3.48
N GLN A 112 -14.28 -17.45 -2.38
CA GLN A 112 -15.11 -16.89 -1.32
C GLN A 112 -14.37 -17.00 0.01
N PRO A 113 -14.57 -16.07 0.97
CA PRO A 113 -13.95 -16.17 2.29
C PRO A 113 -14.39 -17.46 3.01
N ALA A 114 -13.42 -18.16 3.60
CA ALA A 114 -13.67 -19.39 4.37
C ALA A 114 -14.45 -19.04 5.65
N VAL A 115 -15.69 -19.53 5.77
CA VAL A 115 -16.64 -19.16 6.84
C VAL A 115 -16.13 -19.53 8.23
N ASN A 116 -15.35 -20.59 8.36
CA ASN A 116 -14.73 -20.96 9.63
C ASN A 116 -13.67 -19.95 10.13
N ARG A 117 -13.13 -19.14 9.23
CA ARG A 117 -12.18 -18.05 9.54
C ARG A 117 -12.85 -16.68 9.53
N PHE A 118 -13.83 -16.50 8.66
CA PHE A 118 -14.59 -15.27 8.44
C PHE A 118 -16.09 -15.55 8.58
N PRO A 119 -16.59 -15.74 9.83
CA PRO A 119 -17.99 -16.15 10.06
C PRO A 119 -19.04 -15.22 9.45
N SER A 120 -18.73 -13.93 9.33
CA SER A 120 -19.65 -12.96 8.73
C SER A 120 -19.79 -13.10 7.20
N ALA A 121 -18.98 -13.92 6.55
CA ALA A 121 -19.07 -14.26 5.13
C ALA A 121 -20.15 -15.31 4.84
N ALA A 122 -20.78 -15.90 5.86
CA ALA A 122 -21.87 -16.87 5.70
C ALA A 122 -22.99 -16.31 4.80
N GLU A 123 -23.77 -17.23 4.20
CA GLU A 123 -24.92 -16.91 3.36
C GLU A 123 -24.57 -16.11 2.08
N GLY A 124 -23.31 -16.21 1.61
CA GLY A 124 -22.86 -15.54 0.38
C GLY A 124 -22.54 -14.05 0.54
N ASN A 125 -22.41 -13.55 1.77
CA ASN A 125 -22.10 -12.15 2.04
C ASN A 125 -20.66 -11.75 1.62
N GLY A 126 -19.77 -12.73 1.40
CA GLY A 126 -18.38 -12.46 1.10
C GLY A 126 -17.74 -11.60 2.20
N PHE A 127 -16.94 -10.62 1.82
CA PHE A 127 -16.34 -9.68 2.77
C PHE A 127 -17.19 -8.44 3.09
N LYS A 128 -18.43 -8.36 2.58
CA LYS A 128 -19.26 -7.16 2.73
C LYS A 128 -19.41 -6.71 4.19
N THR A 129 -19.70 -7.64 5.10
CA THR A 129 -19.91 -7.30 6.53
C THR A 129 -18.63 -6.75 7.18
N ILE A 130 -17.46 -7.30 6.82
CA ILE A 130 -16.15 -6.80 7.31
C ILE A 130 -15.86 -5.44 6.70
N ALA A 131 -16.05 -5.27 5.38
CA ALA A 131 -15.84 -4.00 4.71
C ALA A 131 -16.73 -2.90 5.30
N ASP A 132 -18.03 -3.16 5.48
CA ASP A 132 -18.97 -2.22 6.11
C ASP A 132 -18.52 -1.83 7.54
N TYR A 133 -17.99 -2.79 8.31
CA TYR A 133 -17.45 -2.54 9.65
C TYR A 133 -16.23 -1.61 9.61
N ILE A 134 -15.31 -1.85 8.68
CA ILE A 134 -14.09 -1.05 8.50
C ILE A 134 -14.44 0.36 7.98
N HIS A 135 -15.36 0.45 7.01
CA HIS A 135 -15.89 1.73 6.50
C HIS A 135 -16.61 2.53 7.61
N GLY A 136 -17.35 1.87 8.49
CA GLY A 136 -17.99 2.50 9.65
C GLY A 136 -17.01 3.20 10.59
N LYS A 137 -15.71 2.84 10.54
CA LYS A 137 -14.61 3.49 11.27
C LYS A 137 -13.94 4.62 10.45
N GLY A 138 -14.39 4.83 9.20
CA GLY A 138 -13.78 5.74 8.24
C GLY A 138 -12.40 5.26 7.77
N LEU A 139 -12.22 3.94 7.72
CA LEU A 139 -11.07 3.25 7.14
C LEU A 139 -11.47 2.61 5.81
N LYS A 140 -10.50 2.08 5.08
CA LYS A 140 -10.67 1.42 3.78
C LYS A 140 -10.33 -0.06 3.90
N PHE A 141 -11.06 -0.90 3.15
CA PHE A 141 -10.87 -2.34 3.17
C PHE A 141 -10.15 -2.83 1.92
N GLY A 142 -9.17 -3.70 2.09
CA GLY A 142 -8.41 -4.31 1.01
C GLY A 142 -8.29 -5.81 1.14
N ILE A 143 -7.99 -6.46 0.02
CA ILE A 143 -7.68 -7.89 -0.04
C ILE A 143 -6.45 -8.13 -0.89
N HIS A 144 -5.82 -9.27 -0.66
CA HIS A 144 -4.77 -9.81 -1.52
C HIS A 144 -5.30 -11.05 -2.26
N ILE A 145 -4.96 -11.15 -3.53
CA ILE A 145 -5.32 -12.29 -4.39
C ILE A 145 -4.11 -12.72 -5.23
N MET A 146 -4.21 -13.92 -5.81
CA MET A 146 -3.30 -14.37 -6.85
C MET A 146 -3.86 -13.99 -8.22
N ARG A 147 -3.00 -13.70 -9.20
CA ARG A 147 -3.42 -13.65 -10.59
C ARG A 147 -3.94 -15.01 -11.08
N GLY A 148 -4.60 -15.00 -12.23
CA GLY A 148 -5.05 -16.23 -12.89
C GLY A 148 -6.41 -16.72 -12.42
N ILE A 149 -6.72 -17.97 -12.76
CA ILE A 149 -8.00 -18.61 -12.50
C ILE A 149 -7.83 -19.84 -11.59
N PRO A 150 -8.70 -20.06 -10.57
CA PRO A 150 -8.57 -21.19 -9.66
C PRO A 150 -8.58 -22.55 -10.40
N LYS A 151 -7.61 -23.41 -10.09
CA LYS A 151 -7.55 -24.77 -10.67
C LYS A 151 -8.81 -25.57 -10.40
N ILE A 152 -9.41 -25.37 -9.21
CA ILE A 152 -10.67 -26.05 -8.86
C ILE A 152 -11.82 -25.60 -9.76
N ALA A 153 -11.84 -24.33 -10.18
CA ALA A 153 -12.85 -23.82 -11.09
C ALA A 153 -12.69 -24.41 -12.51
N VAL A 154 -11.45 -24.51 -12.99
CA VAL A 154 -11.10 -25.15 -14.27
C VAL A 154 -11.51 -26.63 -14.26
N ASN A 155 -11.14 -27.37 -13.21
CA ASN A 155 -11.48 -28.79 -13.06
C ASN A 155 -12.99 -29.04 -12.98
N ALA A 156 -13.72 -28.14 -12.32
CA ALA A 156 -15.18 -28.21 -12.21
C ALA A 156 -15.92 -27.66 -13.44
N LYS A 157 -15.18 -27.08 -14.42
CA LYS A 157 -15.74 -26.41 -15.60
C LYS A 157 -16.77 -25.35 -15.23
N CYS A 158 -16.46 -24.55 -14.23
CA CYS A 158 -17.36 -23.49 -13.78
C CYS A 158 -17.67 -22.52 -14.93
N PRO A 159 -18.91 -22.03 -15.07
CA PRO A 159 -19.25 -21.07 -16.11
C PRO A 159 -18.55 -19.73 -15.84
N VAL A 160 -18.15 -19.04 -16.89
CA VAL A 160 -17.63 -17.67 -16.80
C VAL A 160 -18.80 -16.71 -16.80
N LYS A 161 -18.98 -15.99 -15.70
CA LYS A 161 -20.10 -15.05 -15.54
C LYS A 161 -20.03 -13.93 -16.60
N GLY A 162 -21.17 -13.62 -17.20
CA GLY A 162 -21.26 -12.59 -18.25
C GLY A 162 -21.01 -13.12 -19.66
N THR A 163 -20.83 -14.44 -19.82
CA THR A 163 -20.68 -15.10 -21.14
C THR A 163 -21.80 -16.09 -21.38
N ASP A 164 -21.97 -16.50 -22.64
CA ASP A 164 -22.87 -17.57 -23.02
C ASP A 164 -22.06 -18.81 -23.45
N GLY A 165 -22.12 -19.85 -22.61
CA GLY A 165 -21.51 -21.16 -22.88
C GLY A 165 -19.99 -21.23 -22.72
N ILE A 166 -19.31 -20.18 -22.22
CA ILE A 166 -17.88 -20.23 -21.92
C ILE A 166 -17.68 -20.72 -20.48
N THR A 167 -16.75 -21.66 -20.30
CA THR A 167 -16.38 -22.23 -19.00
C THR A 167 -14.90 -22.01 -18.70
N ALA A 168 -14.53 -22.12 -17.42
CA ALA A 168 -13.19 -21.88 -16.92
C ALA A 168 -12.10 -22.71 -17.65
N ASP A 169 -12.43 -23.94 -18.06
CA ASP A 169 -11.54 -24.82 -18.83
C ASP A 169 -11.35 -24.40 -20.30
N MET A 170 -12.02 -23.36 -20.76
CA MET A 170 -11.84 -22.79 -22.11
C MET A 170 -10.90 -21.58 -22.13
N ILE A 171 -10.60 -20.99 -20.97
CA ILE A 171 -9.85 -19.73 -20.86
C ILE A 171 -8.56 -19.85 -20.05
N TYR A 172 -8.20 -21.04 -19.54
CA TYR A 172 -6.98 -21.23 -18.78
C TYR A 172 -5.78 -21.57 -19.66
N ASN A 173 -4.58 -21.36 -19.09
CA ASN A 173 -3.31 -21.74 -19.68
C ASN A 173 -2.41 -22.34 -18.59
N GLU A 174 -1.69 -23.41 -18.90
CA GLU A 174 -0.72 -24.05 -17.99
C GLU A 174 0.69 -23.47 -18.14
N ASP A 175 0.90 -22.57 -19.09
CA ASP A 175 2.16 -21.85 -19.25
C ASP A 175 2.28 -20.73 -18.22
N ARG A 176 3.52 -20.40 -17.83
CA ARG A 176 3.81 -19.27 -16.93
C ARG A 176 3.07 -19.35 -15.59
N LEU A 177 3.00 -20.56 -15.01
CA LEU A 177 2.37 -20.77 -13.70
C LEU A 177 3.22 -20.15 -12.60
N CYS A 178 2.56 -19.67 -11.55
CA CYS A 178 3.22 -19.30 -10.32
C CYS A 178 4.01 -20.49 -9.76
N TRP A 179 5.31 -20.32 -9.52
CA TRP A 179 6.19 -21.41 -9.11
C TRP A 179 6.07 -21.70 -7.60
N TRP A 180 5.71 -20.71 -6.80
CA TRP A 180 5.67 -20.78 -5.34
C TRP A 180 4.26 -21.05 -4.77
N LEU A 181 3.19 -20.67 -5.46
CA LEU A 181 1.80 -20.98 -5.08
C LEU A 181 1.04 -21.54 -6.29
N ARG A 182 0.51 -22.78 -6.12
CA ARG A 182 -0.07 -23.52 -7.24
C ARG A 182 -1.59 -23.60 -7.22
N ASP A 183 -2.25 -22.63 -6.61
CA ASP A 183 -3.71 -22.60 -6.50
C ASP A 183 -4.40 -22.30 -7.84
N ASN A 184 -3.74 -21.50 -8.70
CA ASN A 184 -4.31 -21.01 -9.93
C ASN A 184 -3.56 -21.52 -11.17
N TYR A 185 -4.27 -21.53 -12.31
CA TYR A 185 -3.71 -21.49 -13.66
C TYR A 185 -3.61 -20.06 -14.15
N SER A 186 -2.78 -19.79 -15.16
CA SER A 186 -2.80 -18.53 -15.88
C SER A 186 -4.11 -18.38 -16.67
N VAL A 187 -4.56 -17.14 -16.87
CA VAL A 187 -5.63 -16.86 -17.82
C VAL A 187 -5.03 -16.65 -19.21
N ASP A 188 -5.57 -17.33 -20.22
CA ASP A 188 -5.20 -17.12 -21.61
C ASP A 188 -5.93 -15.89 -22.15
N TYR A 189 -5.25 -14.75 -22.18
CA TYR A 189 -5.80 -13.46 -22.62
C TYR A 189 -6.28 -13.46 -24.09
N THR A 190 -5.86 -14.46 -24.89
CA THR A 190 -6.28 -14.58 -26.30
C THR A 190 -7.64 -15.24 -26.48
N LYS A 191 -8.20 -15.81 -25.41
CA LYS A 191 -9.47 -16.55 -25.45
C LYS A 191 -10.66 -15.64 -25.19
N PRO A 192 -11.77 -15.81 -25.93
CA PRO A 192 -13.05 -15.22 -25.56
C PRO A 192 -13.44 -15.63 -24.14
N GLY A 193 -13.91 -14.69 -23.34
CA GLY A 193 -14.27 -14.91 -21.93
C GLY A 193 -13.18 -14.58 -20.92
N ALA A 194 -11.91 -14.40 -21.33
CA ALA A 194 -10.82 -14.06 -20.45
C ALA A 194 -11.04 -12.70 -19.75
N GLN A 195 -11.44 -11.69 -20.52
CA GLN A 195 -11.75 -10.36 -19.95
C GLN A 195 -13.01 -10.39 -19.08
N GLU A 196 -14.05 -11.12 -19.50
CA GLU A 196 -15.30 -11.28 -18.76
C GLU A 196 -15.06 -11.96 -17.41
N TYR A 197 -14.12 -12.90 -17.33
CA TYR A 197 -13.71 -13.51 -16.07
C TYR A 197 -13.19 -12.44 -15.09
N TYR A 198 -12.20 -11.62 -15.49
CA TYR A 198 -11.69 -10.54 -14.65
C TYR A 198 -12.77 -9.49 -14.34
N ASN A 199 -13.60 -9.12 -15.30
CA ASN A 199 -14.72 -8.21 -15.03
C ASN A 199 -15.62 -8.74 -13.94
N SER A 200 -16.02 -10.01 -14.00
CA SER A 200 -16.88 -10.63 -13.01
C SER A 200 -16.23 -10.72 -11.60
N LEU A 201 -14.90 -10.88 -11.57
CA LEU A 201 -14.14 -10.93 -10.33
C LEU A 201 -14.12 -9.57 -9.63
N PHE A 202 -13.84 -8.50 -10.37
CA PHE A 202 -13.83 -7.14 -9.81
C PHE A 202 -15.23 -6.59 -9.52
N GLU A 203 -16.26 -6.99 -10.26
CA GLU A 203 -17.66 -6.75 -9.89
C GLU A 203 -18.00 -7.38 -8.53
N LEU A 204 -17.51 -8.60 -8.27
CA LEU A 204 -17.69 -9.27 -6.99
C LEU A 204 -17.00 -8.48 -5.87
N TYR A 205 -15.74 -8.10 -6.05
CA TYR A 205 -14.99 -7.35 -5.05
C TYR A 205 -15.58 -5.95 -4.80
N ALA A 206 -16.04 -5.28 -5.85
CA ALA A 206 -16.78 -4.04 -5.72
C ALA A 206 -18.06 -4.20 -4.91
N SER A 207 -18.80 -5.30 -5.10
CA SER A 207 -20.02 -5.62 -4.34
C SER A 207 -19.74 -5.89 -2.85
N TRP A 208 -18.55 -6.36 -2.52
CA TRP A 208 -18.09 -6.52 -1.13
C TRP A 208 -17.62 -5.22 -0.48
N GLY A 209 -17.41 -4.17 -1.28
CA GLY A 209 -16.90 -2.90 -0.78
C GLY A 209 -15.37 -2.84 -0.69
N VAL A 210 -14.64 -3.59 -1.50
CA VAL A 210 -13.17 -3.57 -1.55
C VAL A 210 -12.67 -2.26 -2.15
N ASP A 211 -11.70 -1.61 -1.49
CA ASP A 211 -11.07 -0.34 -1.89
C ASP A 211 -9.64 -0.53 -2.40
N PHE A 212 -9.03 -1.67 -2.12
CA PHE A 212 -7.62 -1.96 -2.42
C PHE A 212 -7.45 -3.45 -2.75
N VAL A 213 -6.76 -3.75 -3.83
CA VAL A 213 -6.42 -5.13 -4.19
C VAL A 213 -4.92 -5.23 -4.46
N LYS A 214 -4.21 -6.05 -3.66
CA LYS A 214 -2.87 -6.53 -3.96
C LYS A 214 -3.00 -7.80 -4.78
N ILE A 215 -2.28 -7.89 -5.91
CA ILE A 215 -2.31 -9.07 -6.77
C ILE A 215 -0.90 -9.61 -6.95
N ASP A 216 -0.73 -10.84 -6.50
CA ASP A 216 0.54 -11.53 -6.57
C ASP A 216 0.78 -12.24 -7.90
N ASP A 217 2.07 -12.53 -8.16
CA ASP A 217 2.58 -13.18 -9.36
C ASP A 217 2.35 -12.37 -10.65
N LEU A 218 2.34 -11.02 -10.54
CA LEU A 218 2.20 -10.12 -11.70
C LEU A 218 3.53 -9.48 -12.12
N SER A 219 4.46 -9.28 -11.18
CA SER A 219 5.64 -8.44 -11.40
C SER A 219 6.85 -9.20 -11.95
N SER A 220 7.09 -10.44 -11.48
CA SER A 220 8.25 -11.23 -11.89
C SER A 220 7.93 -12.74 -11.90
N PRO A 221 7.79 -13.36 -13.09
CA PRO A 221 7.87 -12.76 -14.42
C PRO A 221 6.76 -11.74 -14.67
N TYR A 222 7.00 -10.74 -15.52
CA TYR A 222 6.03 -9.67 -15.78
C TYR A 222 4.88 -10.16 -16.68
N HIS A 223 3.64 -9.97 -16.20
CA HIS A 223 2.41 -10.45 -16.86
C HIS A 223 1.59 -9.29 -17.43
N LYS A 224 2.15 -8.67 -18.46
CA LYS A 224 1.64 -7.44 -19.06
C LYS A 224 0.15 -7.50 -19.42
N GLU A 225 -0.24 -8.50 -20.18
CA GLU A 225 -1.61 -8.65 -20.70
C GLU A 225 -2.63 -8.89 -19.58
N GLU A 226 -2.23 -9.62 -18.51
CA GLU A 226 -3.09 -9.80 -17.33
C GLU A 226 -3.24 -8.49 -16.54
N ILE A 227 -2.17 -7.71 -16.41
CA ILE A 227 -2.24 -6.37 -15.78
C ILE A 227 -3.22 -5.46 -16.54
N GLU A 228 -3.16 -5.45 -17.88
CA GLU A 228 -4.08 -4.68 -18.72
C GLU A 228 -5.53 -5.11 -18.53
N MET A 229 -5.81 -6.44 -18.53
CA MET A 229 -7.16 -6.99 -18.30
C MET A 229 -7.69 -6.63 -16.90
N ILE A 230 -6.83 -6.74 -15.89
CA ILE A 230 -7.15 -6.41 -14.49
C ILE A 230 -7.48 -4.92 -14.37
N ARG A 231 -6.64 -4.03 -14.92
CA ARG A 231 -6.91 -2.59 -14.89
C ARG A 231 -8.23 -2.25 -15.54
N LYS A 232 -8.50 -2.80 -16.73
CA LYS A 232 -9.77 -2.61 -17.42
C LYS A 232 -10.97 -3.13 -16.63
N ALA A 233 -10.83 -4.25 -15.92
CA ALA A 233 -11.87 -4.80 -15.07
C ALA A 233 -12.15 -3.89 -13.86
N ILE A 234 -11.10 -3.35 -13.24
CA ILE A 234 -11.24 -2.39 -12.13
C ILE A 234 -11.94 -1.11 -12.62
N ASP A 235 -11.55 -0.57 -13.76
CA ASP A 235 -12.16 0.65 -14.31
C ASP A 235 -13.64 0.46 -14.64
N GLY A 236 -14.06 -0.76 -14.95
CA GLY A 236 -15.45 -1.11 -15.27
C GLY A 236 -16.30 -1.57 -14.09
N CYS A 237 -15.74 -1.85 -12.92
CA CYS A 237 -16.44 -2.53 -11.83
C CYS A 237 -17.43 -1.65 -11.02
N GLY A 238 -17.44 -0.36 -11.25
CA GLY A 238 -18.34 0.57 -10.54
C GLY A 238 -17.83 1.06 -9.18
N ARG A 239 -16.56 0.78 -8.82
CA ARG A 239 -15.94 1.23 -7.57
C ARG A 239 -14.49 1.65 -7.81
N THR A 240 -14.03 2.68 -7.11
CA THR A 240 -12.62 3.06 -7.09
C THR A 240 -11.84 2.04 -6.26
N ILE A 241 -10.90 1.32 -6.89
CA ILE A 241 -10.06 0.31 -6.25
C ILE A 241 -8.59 0.63 -6.57
N VAL A 242 -7.76 0.74 -5.54
CA VAL A 242 -6.30 0.85 -5.67
C VAL A 242 -5.74 -0.50 -6.11
N LEU A 243 -4.98 -0.52 -7.19
CA LEU A 243 -4.27 -1.71 -7.67
C LEU A 243 -2.82 -1.69 -7.21
N SER A 244 -2.42 -2.73 -6.48
CA SER A 244 -1.04 -3.05 -6.10
C SER A 244 -0.59 -4.33 -6.79
N THR A 245 0.55 -4.31 -7.49
CA THR A 245 1.13 -5.50 -8.13
C THR A 245 2.37 -5.99 -7.39
N SER A 246 2.45 -7.30 -7.17
CA SER A 246 3.52 -8.00 -6.41
C SER A 246 3.67 -9.45 -6.90
N PRO A 247 4.56 -10.27 -6.27
CA PRO A 247 5.80 -9.89 -5.63
C PRO A 247 6.93 -9.80 -6.65
N GLY A 248 8.14 -9.56 -6.14
CA GLY A 248 9.35 -9.58 -6.94
C GLY A 248 9.63 -8.26 -7.61
N GLU A 249 10.77 -8.18 -8.24
CA GLU A 249 11.21 -6.94 -8.87
C GLU A 249 10.47 -6.73 -10.19
N THR A 250 9.62 -5.71 -10.24
CA THR A 250 9.07 -5.26 -11.53
C THR A 250 10.24 -4.84 -12.43
N PRO A 251 10.36 -5.39 -13.65
CA PRO A 251 11.46 -5.00 -14.54
C PRO A 251 11.41 -3.50 -14.86
N VAL A 252 12.52 -2.80 -14.69
CA VAL A 252 12.61 -1.35 -14.98
C VAL A 252 12.24 -1.04 -16.44
N ALA A 253 12.48 -1.97 -17.35
CA ALA A 253 12.06 -1.84 -18.76
C ALA A 253 10.53 -1.73 -18.93
N GLU A 254 9.74 -2.18 -17.97
CA GLU A 254 8.29 -2.11 -17.96
C GLU A 254 7.74 -0.95 -17.09
N ALA A 255 8.61 -0.09 -16.58
CA ALA A 255 8.25 0.98 -15.67
C ALA A 255 7.18 1.93 -16.23
N GLU A 256 7.27 2.28 -17.51
CA GLU A 256 6.27 3.13 -18.16
C GLU A 256 4.92 2.40 -18.27
N HIS A 257 4.93 1.11 -18.61
CA HIS A 257 3.71 0.33 -18.69
C HIS A 257 3.04 0.22 -17.31
N ILE A 258 3.78 -0.20 -16.28
CA ILE A 258 3.20 -0.39 -14.95
C ILE A 258 2.68 0.92 -14.35
N SER A 259 3.37 2.05 -14.52
CA SER A 259 2.95 3.36 -14.04
C SER A 259 1.70 3.92 -14.74
N THR A 260 1.26 3.29 -15.83
CA THR A 260 0.02 3.63 -16.52
C THR A 260 -1.12 2.64 -16.24
N HIS A 261 -0.89 1.60 -15.44
CA HIS A 261 -1.87 0.56 -15.14
C HIS A 261 -2.08 0.29 -13.64
N ALA A 262 -1.05 0.49 -12.79
CA ALA A 262 -1.14 0.23 -11.37
C ALA A 262 -0.93 1.50 -10.54
N ASN A 263 -1.54 1.53 -9.34
CA ASN A 263 -1.34 2.62 -8.37
C ASN A 263 -0.06 2.43 -7.56
N MET A 264 0.35 1.19 -7.35
CA MET A 264 1.63 0.84 -6.73
C MET A 264 2.12 -0.51 -7.26
N TRP A 265 3.44 -0.67 -7.29
CA TRP A 265 4.09 -1.90 -7.77
C TRP A 265 5.38 -2.16 -7.02
N ARG A 266 5.64 -3.42 -6.76
CA ARG A 266 6.85 -3.85 -6.08
C ARG A 266 8.08 -3.58 -6.93
N MET A 267 9.00 -2.80 -6.41
CA MET A 267 10.29 -2.59 -7.05
C MET A 267 11.36 -3.58 -6.57
N VAL A 268 11.05 -4.41 -5.58
CA VAL A 268 11.96 -5.35 -4.92
C VAL A 268 11.22 -6.65 -4.61
N GLY A 269 11.94 -7.73 -4.31
CA GLY A 269 11.43 -8.97 -3.71
C GLY A 269 10.84 -8.73 -2.32
N ASP A 270 10.52 -9.82 -1.59
CA ASP A 270 10.00 -9.67 -0.23
C ASP A 270 11.05 -9.13 0.72
N VAL A 271 10.70 -8.07 1.45
CA VAL A 271 11.53 -7.41 2.45
C VAL A 271 11.19 -7.93 3.83
N TRP A 272 12.19 -8.44 4.51
CA TRP A 272 12.06 -8.90 5.89
C TRP A 272 12.94 -8.12 6.85
N ASP A 273 12.86 -8.45 8.12
CA ASP A 273 13.57 -7.79 9.23
C ASP A 273 15.06 -8.13 9.30
N ILE A 274 15.77 -7.95 8.18
CA ILE A 274 17.23 -8.12 8.06
C ILE A 274 17.84 -6.91 7.33
N TRP A 275 19.01 -6.49 7.80
CA TRP A 275 19.67 -5.29 7.27
C TRP A 275 20.00 -5.36 5.78
N HIS A 276 20.35 -6.55 5.29
CA HIS A 276 20.62 -6.79 3.87
C HIS A 276 19.43 -6.37 2.98
N ASP A 277 18.19 -6.62 3.39
CA ASP A 277 17.03 -6.25 2.60
C ASP A 277 16.86 -4.72 2.55
N VAL A 278 17.21 -4.02 3.65
CA VAL A 278 17.20 -2.54 3.70
C VAL A 278 18.24 -1.94 2.75
N THR A 279 19.47 -2.50 2.73
CA THR A 279 20.52 -2.02 1.82
C THR A 279 20.18 -2.33 0.37
N HIS A 280 19.61 -3.50 0.08
CA HIS A 280 19.15 -3.84 -1.26
C HIS A 280 18.06 -2.88 -1.77
N LEU A 281 17.14 -2.43 -0.90
CA LEU A 281 16.18 -1.38 -1.26
C LEU A 281 16.87 -0.07 -1.68
N MET A 282 17.98 0.32 -1.01
CA MET A 282 18.73 1.53 -1.38
C MET A 282 19.29 1.42 -2.81
N ASP A 283 19.80 0.24 -3.18
CA ASP A 283 20.35 -0.01 -4.52
C ASP A 283 19.25 -0.01 -5.59
N VAL A 284 18.15 -0.70 -5.34
CA VAL A 284 17.05 -0.83 -6.29
C VAL A 284 16.34 0.51 -6.53
N ALA A 285 16.20 1.33 -5.49
CA ALA A 285 15.57 2.64 -5.57
C ALA A 285 16.19 3.57 -6.63
N ASP A 286 17.47 3.38 -6.94
CA ASP A 286 18.21 4.19 -7.92
C ASP A 286 17.57 4.17 -9.32
N SER A 287 16.83 3.14 -9.65
CA SER A 287 16.15 2.98 -10.94
C SER A 287 14.74 3.56 -10.97
N TRP A 288 14.18 4.03 -9.84
CA TRP A 288 12.75 4.32 -9.74
C TRP A 288 12.39 5.77 -9.42
N TYR A 289 13.36 6.67 -9.16
CA TYR A 289 13.06 8.06 -8.78
C TYR A 289 12.15 8.80 -9.78
N ASP A 290 12.34 8.61 -11.09
CA ASP A 290 11.57 9.28 -12.14
C ASP A 290 10.10 8.83 -12.21
N TYR A 291 9.79 7.71 -11.57
CA TYR A 291 8.45 7.11 -11.54
C TYR A 291 7.67 7.39 -10.25
N ILE A 292 8.25 8.11 -9.30
CA ILE A 292 7.58 8.55 -8.07
C ILE A 292 6.66 9.74 -8.41
N LYS A 293 5.39 9.46 -8.65
CA LYS A 293 4.40 10.47 -9.10
C LYS A 293 3.07 10.30 -8.37
N PRO A 294 2.29 11.41 -8.19
CA PRO A 294 0.95 11.30 -7.61
C PRO A 294 0.09 10.26 -8.34
N GLY A 295 -0.45 9.32 -7.58
CA GLY A 295 -1.32 8.25 -8.08
C GLY A 295 -0.61 6.99 -8.53
N THR A 296 0.74 7.01 -8.62
CA THR A 296 1.57 5.88 -9.07
C THR A 296 2.87 5.82 -8.27
N TRP A 297 3.08 4.72 -7.53
CA TRP A 297 4.09 4.63 -6.49
C TRP A 297 4.94 3.37 -6.61
N PRO A 298 6.27 3.48 -6.82
CA PRO A 298 7.19 2.37 -6.58
C PRO A 298 7.10 1.94 -5.11
N ASP A 299 6.97 0.65 -4.87
CA ASP A 299 6.67 0.06 -3.58
C ASP A 299 7.89 -0.69 -3.02
N CYS A 300 8.35 -0.25 -1.85
CA CYS A 300 9.44 -0.87 -1.09
C CYS A 300 9.02 -2.14 -0.34
N ASP A 301 7.79 -2.62 -0.51
CA ASP A 301 7.16 -3.71 0.24
C ASP A 301 6.59 -3.29 1.60
N MET A 302 6.22 -4.29 2.39
CA MET A 302 5.68 -4.11 3.72
C MET A 302 6.77 -3.68 4.71
N ILE A 303 6.34 -3.11 5.82
CA ILE A 303 7.20 -2.66 6.91
C ILE A 303 7.24 -3.76 7.98
N PRO A 304 8.31 -4.58 8.06
CA PRO A 304 8.41 -5.75 8.95
C PRO A 304 8.87 -5.34 10.36
N LEU A 305 8.16 -4.41 10.99
CA LEU A 305 8.46 -3.89 12.32
C LEU A 305 7.44 -4.36 13.35
N GLY A 306 7.76 -4.17 14.64
CA GLY A 306 6.92 -4.58 15.76
C GLY A 306 6.87 -6.10 15.90
N HIS A 307 5.71 -6.64 16.29
CA HIS A 307 5.48 -8.05 16.55
C HIS A 307 5.08 -8.78 15.26
N ILE A 308 5.94 -9.64 14.75
CA ILE A 308 5.78 -10.37 13.48
C ILE A 308 5.88 -11.88 13.66
N SER A 309 5.51 -12.61 12.64
CA SER A 309 5.58 -14.08 12.56
C SER A 309 4.84 -14.83 13.66
N ILE A 310 3.76 -14.28 14.20
CA ILE A 310 2.89 -14.95 15.19
C ILE A 310 2.40 -16.29 14.61
N ARG A 311 1.99 -16.29 13.35
CA ARG A 311 1.76 -17.45 12.49
C ARG A 311 2.25 -17.12 11.07
N GLY A 312 3.35 -16.39 11.01
CA GLY A 312 3.87 -15.84 9.77
C GLY A 312 4.50 -16.90 8.87
N GLU A 313 4.88 -16.46 7.69
CA GLU A 313 5.51 -17.26 6.65
C GLU A 313 6.99 -17.56 6.98
N ARG A 314 7.69 -16.62 7.58
CA ARG A 314 9.15 -16.72 7.79
C ARG A 314 9.55 -16.55 9.25
N GLY A 315 10.16 -17.61 9.76
CA GLY A 315 10.74 -17.67 11.09
C GLY A 315 9.70 -17.86 12.20
N GLU A 316 10.18 -17.82 13.41
CA GLU A 316 9.37 -17.94 14.62
C GLU A 316 8.78 -16.60 15.02
N GLU A 317 7.74 -16.64 15.85
CA GLU A 317 7.13 -15.45 16.47
C GLU A 317 8.19 -14.60 17.18
N ARG A 318 8.20 -13.30 16.90
CA ARG A 318 9.23 -12.40 17.42
C ARG A 318 8.86 -10.92 17.31
N MET A 319 9.53 -10.10 18.09
CA MET A 319 9.70 -8.69 17.73
C MET A 319 10.72 -8.60 16.58
N THR A 320 10.59 -7.57 15.73
CA THR A 320 11.53 -7.35 14.62
C THR A 320 12.99 -7.46 15.07
N ARG A 321 13.83 -8.07 14.24
CA ARG A 321 15.27 -8.22 14.50
C ARG A 321 16.08 -6.97 14.16
N LEU A 322 15.50 -6.03 13.40
CA LEU A 322 16.14 -4.76 13.13
C LEU A 322 16.36 -4.00 14.43
N THR A 323 17.57 -3.53 14.65
CA THR A 323 17.90 -2.67 15.77
C THR A 323 17.11 -1.35 15.69
N PRO A 324 16.93 -0.59 16.78
CA PRO A 324 16.27 0.71 16.71
C PRO A 324 16.90 1.66 15.67
N VAL A 325 18.21 1.60 15.48
CA VAL A 325 18.93 2.40 14.47
C VAL A 325 18.52 2.00 13.06
N GLU A 326 18.48 0.70 12.78
CA GLU A 326 18.06 0.16 11.48
C GLU A 326 16.58 0.41 11.20
N GLN A 327 15.72 0.38 12.23
CA GLN A 327 14.31 0.72 12.09
C GLN A 327 14.11 2.19 11.68
N TYR A 328 14.88 3.13 12.24
CA TYR A 328 14.89 4.50 11.76
C TYR A 328 15.37 4.59 10.30
N SER A 329 16.39 3.83 9.92
CA SER A 329 16.90 3.85 8.55
C SER A 329 15.91 3.26 7.55
N LEU A 330 15.23 2.16 7.89
CA LEU A 330 14.13 1.63 7.11
C LEU A 330 13.03 2.68 6.91
N MET A 331 12.54 3.28 8.00
CA MET A 331 11.50 4.31 7.94
C MET A 331 11.93 5.52 7.13
N ASN A 332 13.17 6.03 7.33
CA ASN A 332 13.68 7.16 6.58
C ASN A 332 13.71 6.89 5.06
N LEU A 333 14.07 5.66 4.67
CA LEU A 333 14.08 5.25 3.27
C LEU A 333 12.67 5.24 2.67
N PHE A 334 11.70 4.59 3.34
CA PHE A 334 10.32 4.57 2.89
C PHE A 334 9.71 5.98 2.81
N LEU A 335 9.99 6.83 3.81
CA LEU A 335 9.45 8.18 3.87
C LEU A 335 10.01 9.09 2.77
N ILE A 336 11.32 9.07 2.54
CA ILE A 336 11.95 9.95 1.54
C ILE A 336 11.63 9.50 0.11
N LEU A 337 11.53 8.19 -0.14
CA LEU A 337 11.13 7.61 -1.41
C LEU A 337 9.62 7.74 -1.67
N ARG A 338 8.85 8.15 -0.67
CA ARG A 338 7.38 8.16 -0.75
C ARG A 338 6.80 6.81 -1.15
N SER A 339 7.42 5.74 -0.69
CA SER A 339 6.88 4.38 -0.87
C SER A 339 5.56 4.24 -0.12
N PRO A 340 4.59 3.51 -0.63
CA PRO A 340 3.46 3.09 0.19
C PRO A 340 3.92 2.54 1.53
N LEU A 341 3.19 2.83 2.60
CA LEU A 341 3.49 2.36 3.95
C LEU A 341 2.50 1.28 4.33
N MET A 342 2.86 0.01 4.10
CA MET A 342 2.05 -1.15 4.49
C MET A 342 2.71 -1.84 5.68
N PHE A 343 2.21 -1.53 6.90
CA PHE A 343 2.72 -2.13 8.13
C PHE A 343 2.37 -3.61 8.21
N GLY A 344 3.36 -4.46 8.47
CA GLY A 344 3.22 -5.92 8.47
C GLY A 344 3.08 -6.54 9.86
N GLY A 345 3.45 -5.83 10.92
CA GLY A 345 3.36 -6.34 12.30
C GLY A 345 1.94 -6.36 12.86
N ASP A 346 1.75 -7.04 13.97
CA ASP A 346 0.47 -7.09 14.66
C ASP A 346 0.17 -5.76 15.36
N LEU A 347 -0.89 -5.07 14.91
CA LEU A 347 -1.24 -3.75 15.45
C LEU A 347 -1.61 -3.79 16.94
N PRO A 348 -2.45 -4.73 17.43
CA PRO A 348 -2.86 -4.75 18.85
C PRO A 348 -1.71 -4.97 19.86
N THR A 349 -0.63 -5.62 19.44
CA THR A 349 0.51 -5.92 20.31
C THR A 349 1.75 -5.08 20.01
N MET A 350 1.56 -3.99 19.26
CA MET A 350 2.63 -3.04 18.92
C MET A 350 3.26 -2.40 20.15
N ASP A 351 4.59 -2.37 20.20
CA ASP A 351 5.33 -1.67 21.23
C ASP A 351 5.35 -0.14 21.05
N GLU A 352 5.66 0.60 22.12
CA GLU A 352 5.65 2.07 22.12
C GLU A 352 6.67 2.67 21.13
N PHE A 353 7.81 2.03 20.95
CA PHE A 353 8.82 2.52 20.02
C PHE A 353 8.33 2.41 18.57
N THR A 354 7.82 1.26 18.17
CA THR A 354 7.22 1.07 16.85
C THR A 354 6.06 2.05 16.63
N LEU A 355 5.16 2.22 17.61
CA LEU A 355 4.09 3.21 17.53
C LEU A 355 4.64 4.63 17.30
N SER A 356 5.73 5.00 17.98
CA SER A 356 6.34 6.32 17.81
C SER A 356 6.89 6.56 16.40
N LEU A 357 7.36 5.50 15.71
CA LEU A 357 7.79 5.58 14.30
C LEU A 357 6.60 5.83 13.37
N LEU A 358 5.47 5.17 13.61
CA LEU A 358 4.29 5.24 12.75
C LEU A 358 3.43 6.49 12.98
N THR A 359 3.67 7.25 14.06
CA THR A 359 2.83 8.40 14.44
C THR A 359 3.58 9.73 14.49
N ASN A 360 4.84 9.77 14.06
CA ASN A 360 5.59 11.02 13.99
C ASN A 360 5.18 11.85 12.76
N ASP A 361 4.23 12.77 12.94
CA ASP A 361 3.72 13.62 11.85
C ASP A 361 4.77 14.49 11.15
N LYS A 362 5.87 14.81 11.84
CA LYS A 362 6.97 15.58 11.23
C LYS A 362 7.73 14.72 10.22
N ALA A 363 8.04 13.49 10.56
CA ALA A 363 8.69 12.54 9.68
C ALA A 363 7.74 12.12 8.55
N LEU A 364 6.47 11.80 8.87
CA LEU A 364 5.42 11.46 7.91
C LEU A 364 5.15 12.61 6.92
N ALA A 365 5.49 13.85 7.25
CA ALA A 365 5.35 14.98 6.33
C ALA A 365 6.25 14.82 5.07
N ALA A 366 7.44 14.23 5.20
CA ALA A 366 8.31 13.96 4.04
C ALA A 366 7.64 12.99 3.06
N HIS A 367 6.98 11.96 3.56
CA HIS A 367 6.20 11.01 2.78
C HIS A 367 4.97 11.66 2.12
N ARG A 368 4.22 12.44 2.88
CA ARG A 368 2.94 13.01 2.43
C ARG A 368 3.11 14.16 1.44
N TYR A 369 4.10 15.02 1.66
CA TYR A 369 4.24 16.31 0.96
C TYR A 369 5.51 16.42 0.11
N GLY A 370 6.43 15.44 0.18
CA GLY A 370 7.62 15.42 -0.65
C GLY A 370 7.26 15.37 -2.14
N THR A 371 8.00 16.08 -2.96
CA THR A 371 7.91 16.07 -4.43
C THR A 371 9.32 16.11 -5.00
N SER A 372 9.48 15.78 -6.28
CA SER A 372 10.78 15.84 -6.96
C SER A 372 11.87 15.06 -6.20
N VAL A 373 11.52 13.83 -5.80
CA VAL A 373 12.47 12.94 -5.11
C VAL A 373 13.64 12.63 -6.03
N HIS A 374 14.86 12.81 -5.55
CA HIS A 374 16.07 12.53 -6.31
C HIS A 374 17.25 12.21 -5.42
N ARG A 375 18.17 11.39 -5.94
CA ARG A 375 19.42 11.06 -5.30
C ARG A 375 20.44 12.19 -5.48
N LEU A 376 21.11 12.57 -4.40
CA LEU A 376 22.26 13.49 -4.44
C LEU A 376 23.54 12.72 -4.71
N PHE A 377 23.74 11.62 -4.01
CA PHE A 377 24.81 10.65 -4.26
C PHE A 377 24.45 9.28 -3.68
N HIS A 378 25.09 8.24 -4.20
CA HIS A 378 25.08 6.86 -3.66
C HIS A 378 26.46 6.27 -3.95
N GLU A 379 27.35 6.28 -2.95
CA GLU A 379 28.74 5.85 -3.10
C GLU A 379 29.31 5.34 -1.77
N ASP A 380 30.19 4.38 -1.84
CA ASP A 380 30.90 3.85 -0.67
C ASP A 380 29.94 3.50 0.50
N ASN A 381 28.84 2.81 0.20
CA ASN A 381 27.78 2.48 1.16
C ASN A 381 27.25 3.70 1.95
N THR A 382 27.29 4.87 1.36
CA THR A 382 26.61 6.07 1.86
C THR A 382 25.67 6.63 0.82
N LEU A 383 24.53 7.17 1.26
CA LEU A 383 23.46 7.61 0.37
C LEU A 383 22.86 8.91 0.89
N ALA A 384 22.57 9.83 -0.03
CA ALA A 384 21.76 11.01 0.28
C ALA A 384 20.66 11.20 -0.77
N ILE A 385 19.43 11.36 -0.30
CA ILE A 385 18.23 11.56 -1.10
C ILE A 385 17.56 12.87 -0.65
N ALA A 386 17.12 13.68 -1.60
CA ALA A 386 16.40 14.91 -1.35
C ALA A 386 15.00 14.89 -1.98
N SER A 387 14.08 15.62 -1.37
CA SER A 387 12.79 15.96 -1.98
C SER A 387 12.36 17.36 -1.54
N THR A 388 11.41 17.95 -2.27
CA THR A 388 10.92 19.30 -1.99
C THR A 388 9.56 19.21 -1.29
N ASP A 389 9.38 19.91 -0.18
CA ASP A 389 8.08 20.05 0.48
C ASP A 389 7.16 20.91 -0.40
N SER A 390 6.07 20.31 -0.89
CA SER A 390 5.10 20.97 -1.77
C SER A 390 4.35 22.14 -1.10
N ARG A 391 4.41 22.25 0.23
CA ARG A 391 3.70 23.28 1.00
C ARG A 391 4.44 24.61 1.09
N ASP A 392 5.79 24.55 1.22
CA ASP A 392 6.59 25.78 1.48
C ASP A 392 7.91 25.83 0.70
N GLY A 393 8.19 24.81 -0.14
CA GLY A 393 9.41 24.73 -0.94
C GLY A 393 10.67 24.37 -0.15
N SER A 394 10.55 24.05 1.14
CA SER A 394 11.69 23.55 1.94
C SER A 394 12.15 22.17 1.43
N THR A 395 13.37 21.78 1.80
CA THR A 395 13.92 20.50 1.38
C THR A 395 13.82 19.47 2.50
N TYR A 396 13.31 18.28 2.21
CA TYR A 396 13.55 17.08 2.99
C TYR A 396 14.83 16.42 2.49
N LEU A 397 15.71 16.05 3.41
CA LEU A 397 16.98 15.40 3.13
C LEU A 397 17.14 14.19 4.03
N ALA A 398 17.27 13.00 3.44
CA ALA A 398 17.67 11.79 4.13
C ALA A 398 19.15 11.48 3.82
N VAL A 399 19.92 11.19 4.87
CA VAL A 399 21.35 10.81 4.75
C VAL A 399 21.56 9.51 5.47
N PHE A 400 22.20 8.55 4.81
CA PHE A 400 22.38 7.18 5.29
C PHE A 400 23.84 6.80 5.35
N ASN A 401 24.21 6.06 6.39
CA ASN A 401 25.42 5.28 6.50
C ASN A 401 25.06 3.78 6.53
N ALA A 402 25.24 3.10 5.42
CA ALA A 402 24.96 1.67 5.31
C ALA A 402 26.16 0.77 5.65
N LYS A 403 27.27 1.35 6.16
CA LYS A 403 28.48 0.63 6.58
C LYS A 403 28.32 -0.01 7.96
N ASP A 404 29.13 -1.03 8.22
CA ASP A 404 29.25 -1.66 9.54
C ASP A 404 30.11 -0.83 10.54
N GLU A 405 30.65 0.31 10.12
CA GLU A 405 31.38 1.27 10.96
C GLU A 405 30.75 2.67 10.91
N ALA A 406 31.00 3.44 11.94
CA ALA A 406 30.60 4.85 11.99
C ALA A 406 31.30 5.66 10.88
N ALA A 407 30.58 6.59 10.30
CA ALA A 407 31.09 7.45 9.24
C ALA A 407 30.60 8.89 9.33
N ASP A 408 31.47 9.81 8.96
CA ASP A 408 31.10 11.21 8.69
C ASP A 408 30.63 11.32 7.23
N VAL A 409 29.35 11.56 7.02
CA VAL A 409 28.76 11.71 5.70
C VAL A 409 28.55 13.18 5.39
N THR A 410 29.19 13.68 4.33
CA THR A 410 29.14 15.10 3.94
C THR A 410 28.28 15.30 2.70
N VAL A 411 27.31 16.19 2.79
CA VAL A 411 26.42 16.60 1.70
C VAL A 411 26.79 18.02 1.27
N ASP A 412 27.13 18.22 0.01
CA ASP A 412 27.31 19.55 -0.58
C ASP A 412 25.95 20.18 -0.90
N LEU A 413 25.35 20.84 0.11
CA LEU A 413 24.05 21.48 -0.03
C LEU A 413 24.07 22.56 -1.13
N LYS A 414 25.15 23.33 -1.20
CA LYS A 414 25.30 24.42 -2.17
C LYS A 414 25.40 23.89 -3.61
N GLY A 415 26.21 22.85 -3.82
CA GLY A 415 26.32 22.18 -5.13
C GLY A 415 25.02 21.53 -5.56
N ALA A 416 24.23 21.02 -4.60
CA ALA A 416 22.90 20.46 -4.82
C ALA A 416 21.79 21.52 -5.00
N GLY A 417 22.11 22.83 -4.90
CA GLY A 417 21.12 23.89 -5.01
C GLY A 417 20.18 23.99 -3.80
N ILE A 418 20.53 23.35 -2.68
CA ILE A 418 19.76 23.38 -1.45
C ILE A 418 20.18 24.61 -0.63
N ASP A 419 19.30 25.60 -0.59
CA ASP A 419 19.51 26.81 0.19
C ASP A 419 18.60 26.79 1.42
N GLY A 420 19.18 26.92 2.60
CA GLY A 420 18.44 26.94 3.84
C GLY A 420 19.37 27.25 5.02
N ARG A 421 18.83 28.00 5.98
CA ARG A 421 19.59 28.42 7.19
C ARG A 421 19.19 27.65 8.44
N LYS A 422 18.06 27.00 8.42
CA LYS A 422 17.52 26.24 9.54
C LYS A 422 17.42 24.76 9.12
N ILE A 423 18.27 23.95 9.71
CA ILE A 423 18.26 22.50 9.50
C ILE A 423 17.76 21.85 10.79
N SER A 424 16.75 21.01 10.70
CA SER A 424 16.19 20.31 11.86
C SER A 424 15.98 18.83 11.54
N ASP A 425 16.35 17.97 12.47
CA ASP A 425 16.02 16.56 12.47
C ASP A 425 14.52 16.37 12.71
N LEU A 426 13.86 15.56 11.90
CA LEU A 426 12.41 15.41 11.96
C LEU A 426 11.95 14.46 13.08
N TRP A 427 12.83 13.56 13.55
CA TRP A 427 12.52 12.66 14.64
C TRP A 427 12.70 13.33 16.01
N THR A 428 13.84 13.98 16.21
CA THR A 428 14.24 14.53 17.51
C THR A 428 13.93 16.01 17.67
N GLY A 429 13.78 16.73 16.55
CA GLY A 429 13.67 18.19 16.53
C GLY A 429 15.02 18.89 16.78
N ALA A 430 16.13 18.16 16.84
CA ALA A 430 17.46 18.73 17.01
C ALA A 430 17.82 19.64 15.82
N SER A 431 18.55 20.74 16.13
CA SER A 431 19.01 21.67 15.10
C SER A 431 20.45 21.34 14.68
N LEU A 432 20.66 21.24 13.38
CA LEU A 432 21.97 21.08 12.79
C LEU A 432 22.43 22.38 12.11
N LYS A 433 23.71 22.47 11.76
CA LYS A 433 24.29 23.64 11.09
C LYS A 433 25.17 23.18 9.94
N ALA A 434 24.95 23.74 8.77
CA ALA A 434 25.89 23.63 7.67
C ALA A 434 27.11 24.52 7.91
N GLU A 435 28.24 24.15 7.33
CA GLU A 435 29.44 24.98 7.33
C GLU A 435 29.24 26.25 6.52
N LYS A 436 29.41 27.41 7.12
CA LYS A 436 29.16 28.70 6.48
C LYS A 436 30.00 28.96 5.24
N LYS A 437 31.20 28.39 5.17
CA LYS A 437 32.16 28.69 4.10
C LYS A 437 31.98 27.77 2.89
N SER A 438 31.83 26.48 3.13
CA SER A 438 31.63 25.47 2.06
C SER A 438 30.20 25.37 1.59
N GLY A 439 29.24 25.61 2.51
CA GLY A 439 27.83 25.31 2.27
C GLY A 439 27.51 23.82 2.41
N SER A 440 28.42 23.05 3.00
CA SER A 440 28.26 21.60 3.19
C SER A 440 27.68 21.29 4.58
N LEU A 441 26.96 20.19 4.67
CA LEU A 441 26.47 19.60 5.90
C LEU A 441 27.18 18.27 6.14
N THR A 442 27.90 18.14 7.24
CA THR A 442 28.47 16.87 7.69
C THR A 442 27.65 16.31 8.85
N VAL A 443 27.27 15.05 8.76
CA VAL A 443 26.58 14.29 9.80
C VAL A 443 27.42 13.08 10.18
N SER A 444 27.70 12.94 11.48
CA SER A 444 28.36 11.75 12.03
C SER A 444 27.28 10.70 12.29
N LEU A 445 27.35 9.59 11.63
CA LEU A 445 26.37 8.49 11.68
C LEU A 445 27.04 7.22 12.21
N GLU A 446 26.42 6.60 13.20
CA GLU A 446 26.77 5.26 13.67
C GLU A 446 26.57 4.21 12.54
N PRO A 447 27.06 2.97 12.69
CA PRO A 447 26.75 1.90 11.74
C PRO A 447 25.26 1.77 11.49
N HIS A 448 24.86 1.62 10.24
CA HIS A 448 23.47 1.47 9.77
C HIS A 448 22.54 2.66 10.06
N ALA A 449 23.10 3.76 10.55
CA ALA A 449 22.31 4.92 10.96
C ALA A 449 21.93 5.82 9.78
N SER A 450 20.88 6.59 9.99
CA SER A 450 20.45 7.65 9.07
C SER A 450 19.85 8.82 9.82
N VAL A 451 19.70 9.96 9.12
CA VAL A 451 18.93 11.11 9.59
C VAL A 451 17.93 11.53 8.53
N LEU A 452 16.78 12.03 8.95
CA LEU A 452 15.79 12.66 8.08
C LEU A 452 15.60 14.12 8.52
N LEU A 453 15.97 15.02 7.65
CA LEU A 453 16.10 16.45 7.93
C LEU A 453 15.08 17.27 7.15
N ASN A 454 14.67 18.41 7.72
CA ASN A 454 14.02 19.48 6.98
C ASN A 454 14.93 20.71 6.98
N ILE A 455 15.14 21.28 5.79
CA ILE A 455 16.00 22.43 5.51
C ILE A 455 15.14 23.59 4.99
N LYS A 456 15.07 24.69 5.79
CA LYS A 456 14.28 25.90 5.51
C LYS A 456 15.17 27.13 5.34
#